data_d92b75ec31f6b1c5fa3eb59b04744b97
#
_entry.id   d92b75ec31f6b1c5fa3eb59b04744b97
#
_cell.length_a   1.000
_cell.length_b   1.000
_cell.length_c   1.000
_cell.angle_alpha   90.00
_cell.angle_beta   90.00
_cell.angle_gamma   90.00
#
_symmetry.space_group_name_H-M   'P 1'
#
loop_
_entity.id
_entity.type
_entity.pdbx_description
1 polymer ?
#
loop_
_entity_poly.entity_id
_entity_poly.type
_entity_poly.pdbx_seq_one_letter_code
_entity_poly.pdbx_strand_id
1 'polypeptide(L)'
;MIAFFILLRNMYYVLKILFRQDEQKAVIFSVAFLLAVGMFFYHSVEQLSYLDALYFSVMTLTTVGYGDIHPVTPIGKIFTMGYVLLGIGVISALIVNFNRALKEFHLNKNKPDGK
;
A
#
# COMPACT_ATOMS: atom_id res chain seq x y z
N MET A 1 14.29 -6.27 -19.33
CA MET A 1 12.88 -6.54 -19.67
C MET A 1 12.38 -7.86 -19.14
N ILE A 2 13.12 -8.94 -19.34
CA ILE A 2 12.72 -10.26 -18.84
C ILE A 2 12.59 -10.25 -17.30
N ALA A 3 13.54 -9.61 -16.61
CA ALA A 3 13.50 -9.48 -15.17
C ALA A 3 12.26 -8.73 -14.68
N PHE A 4 11.84 -7.70 -15.42
CA PHE A 4 10.64 -6.93 -15.10
C PHE A 4 9.37 -7.79 -15.23
N PHE A 5 9.27 -8.60 -16.28
CA PHE A 5 8.14 -9.50 -16.46
C PHE A 5 8.10 -10.58 -15.40
N ILE A 6 9.25 -11.12 -15.01
CA ILE A 6 9.34 -12.10 -13.93
C ILE A 6 8.89 -11.48 -12.61
N LEU A 7 9.32 -10.24 -12.35
CA LEU A 7 8.93 -9.50 -11.15
C LEU A 7 7.42 -9.28 -11.10
N LEU A 8 6.82 -8.83 -12.21
CA LEU A 8 5.38 -8.63 -12.30
C LEU A 8 4.62 -9.93 -12.09
N ARG A 9 5.08 -11.01 -12.68
CA ARG A 9 4.45 -12.32 -12.52
C ARG A 9 4.53 -12.78 -11.07
N ASN A 10 5.68 -12.66 -10.45
CA ASN A 10 5.86 -13.03 -9.04
C ASN A 10 4.98 -12.19 -8.14
N MET A 11 4.89 -10.89 -8.43
CA MET A 11 4.02 -9.99 -7.68
C MET A 11 2.55 -10.39 -7.81
N TYR A 12 2.12 -10.79 -9.01
CA TYR A 12 0.76 -11.28 -9.23
C TYR A 12 0.46 -12.51 -8.37
N TYR A 13 1.37 -13.47 -8.34
CA TYR A 13 1.20 -14.67 -7.53
C TYR A 13 1.16 -14.35 -6.04
N VAL A 14 2.03 -13.47 -5.58
CA VAL A 14 2.05 -13.04 -4.18
C VAL A 14 0.74 -12.35 -3.81
N LEU A 15 0.25 -11.45 -4.66
CA LEU A 15 -1.03 -10.79 -4.44
C LEU A 15 -2.18 -11.79 -4.40
N LYS A 16 -2.14 -12.81 -5.26
CA LYS A 16 -3.15 -13.85 -5.27
C LYS A 16 -3.16 -14.65 -3.97
N ILE A 17 -1.98 -14.95 -3.42
CA ILE A 17 -1.84 -15.62 -2.13
C ILE A 17 -2.37 -14.72 -1.02
N LEU A 18 -2.05 -13.42 -1.06
CA LEU A 18 -2.54 -12.45 -0.08
C LEU A 18 -4.06 -12.40 -0.05
N PHE A 19 -4.71 -12.43 -1.22
CA PHE A 19 -6.17 -12.37 -1.30
C PHE A 19 -6.86 -13.63 -0.78
N ARG A 20 -6.14 -14.74 -0.63
CA ARG A 20 -6.72 -15.99 -0.14
C ARG A 20 -6.91 -16.02 1.38
N GLN A 21 -6.14 -15.24 2.13
CA GLN A 21 -6.19 -15.27 3.59
C GLN A 21 -7.06 -14.13 4.10
N ASP A 22 -7.97 -14.46 5.02
CA ASP A 22 -8.92 -13.48 5.57
C ASP A 22 -8.24 -12.35 6.31
N GLU A 23 -7.16 -12.65 7.06
CA GLU A 23 -6.40 -11.63 7.78
C GLU A 23 -5.81 -10.60 6.83
N GLN A 24 -5.40 -11.04 5.67
CA GLN A 24 -4.77 -10.17 4.68
C GLN A 24 -5.77 -9.34 3.91
N LYS A 25 -6.99 -9.85 3.76
CA LYS A 25 -8.09 -9.07 3.21
C LYS A 25 -8.37 -7.85 4.07
N ALA A 26 -8.29 -8.02 5.41
CA ALA A 26 -8.50 -6.91 6.33
C ALA A 26 -7.43 -5.84 6.18
N VAL A 27 -6.16 -6.22 6.02
CA VAL A 27 -5.06 -5.28 5.82
C VAL A 27 -5.22 -4.55 4.48
N ILE A 28 -5.52 -5.27 3.41
CA ILE A 28 -5.73 -4.68 2.09
C ILE A 28 -6.92 -3.71 2.12
N PHE A 29 -7.99 -4.10 2.80
CA PHE A 29 -9.16 -3.23 2.97
C PHE A 29 -8.79 -1.97 3.74
N SER A 30 -7.96 -2.10 4.80
CA SER A 30 -7.49 -0.95 5.57
C SER A 30 -6.68 0.01 4.72
N VAL A 31 -5.79 -0.50 3.87
CA VAL A 31 -5.00 0.33 2.95
C VAL A 31 -5.93 1.06 1.99
N ALA A 32 -6.87 0.34 1.38
CA ALA A 32 -7.83 0.95 0.47
C ALA A 32 -8.67 2.01 1.15
N PHE A 33 -9.09 1.77 2.38
CA PHE A 33 -9.84 2.71 3.19
C PHE A 33 -9.02 3.98 3.46
N LEU A 34 -7.76 3.82 3.86
CA LEU A 34 -6.86 4.96 4.09
C LEU A 34 -6.65 5.78 2.82
N LEU A 35 -6.49 5.12 1.69
CA LEU A 35 -6.34 5.81 0.41
C LEU A 35 -7.60 6.60 0.06
N ALA A 36 -8.77 6.00 0.29
CA ALA A 36 -10.04 6.68 0.05
C ALA A 36 -10.20 7.89 0.95
N VAL A 37 -9.90 7.75 2.23
CA VAL A 37 -9.98 8.85 3.20
C VAL A 37 -9.04 9.98 2.78
N GLY A 38 -7.81 9.65 2.42
CA GLY A 38 -6.84 10.64 1.96
C GLY A 38 -7.30 11.35 0.70
N MET A 39 -7.83 10.59 -0.26
CA MET A 39 -8.33 11.13 -1.51
C MET A 39 -9.42 12.17 -1.28
N PHE A 40 -10.44 11.82 -0.48
CA PHE A 40 -11.55 12.74 -0.20
C PHE A 40 -11.09 13.94 0.62
N PHE A 41 -10.23 13.71 1.62
CA PHE A 41 -9.76 14.80 2.47
C PHE A 41 -8.95 15.82 1.66
N TYR A 42 -7.95 15.36 0.92
CA TYR A 42 -7.07 16.26 0.17
C TYR A 42 -7.80 16.92 -1.00
N HIS A 43 -8.76 16.25 -1.59
CA HIS A 43 -9.61 16.87 -2.59
C HIS A 43 -10.39 18.05 -1.99
N SER A 44 -10.96 17.86 -0.80
CA SER A 44 -11.80 18.88 -0.17
C SER A 44 -11.00 20.01 0.45
N VAL A 45 -9.91 19.70 1.15
CA VAL A 45 -9.14 20.67 1.95
C VAL A 45 -8.07 21.36 1.12
N GLU A 46 -7.33 20.61 0.33
CA GLU A 46 -6.23 21.15 -0.48
C GLU A 46 -6.68 21.50 -1.91
N GLN A 47 -7.93 21.25 -2.24
CA GLN A 47 -8.53 21.53 -3.56
C GLN A 47 -7.79 20.85 -4.70
N LEU A 48 -7.27 19.66 -4.43
CA LEU A 48 -6.66 18.82 -5.45
C LEU A 48 -7.75 18.07 -6.24
N SER A 49 -7.46 17.73 -7.49
CA SER A 49 -8.32 16.81 -8.22
C SER A 49 -8.35 15.46 -7.50
N TYR A 50 -9.36 14.64 -7.75
CA TYR A 50 -9.43 13.32 -7.16
C TYR A 50 -8.18 12.49 -7.49
N LEU A 51 -7.71 12.59 -8.74
CA LEU A 51 -6.52 11.86 -9.16
C LEU A 51 -5.28 12.35 -8.42
N ASP A 52 -5.09 13.67 -8.32
CA ASP A 52 -3.94 14.24 -7.62
C ASP A 52 -3.98 13.93 -6.14
N ALA A 53 -5.17 13.95 -5.53
CA ALA A 53 -5.35 13.61 -4.12
C ALA A 53 -5.01 12.13 -3.88
N LEU A 54 -5.46 11.25 -4.75
CA LEU A 54 -5.13 9.83 -4.67
C LEU A 54 -3.65 9.60 -4.87
N TYR A 55 -3.07 10.25 -5.88
CA TYR A 55 -1.64 10.18 -6.17
C TYR A 55 -0.82 10.60 -4.94
N PHE A 56 -1.17 11.72 -4.34
CA PHE A 56 -0.49 12.21 -3.15
C PHE A 56 -0.60 11.22 -1.99
N SER A 57 -1.79 10.65 -1.80
CA SER A 57 -2.02 9.66 -0.74
C SER A 57 -1.14 8.42 -0.94
N VAL A 58 -1.08 7.89 -2.16
CA VAL A 58 -0.25 6.74 -2.49
C VAL A 58 1.22 7.06 -2.25
N MET A 59 1.70 8.21 -2.76
CA MET A 59 3.09 8.61 -2.62
C MET A 59 3.49 8.81 -1.15
N THR A 60 2.56 9.31 -0.35
CA THR A 60 2.79 9.55 1.08
C THR A 60 2.82 8.25 1.86
N LEU A 61 1.84 7.38 1.66
CA LEU A 61 1.76 6.11 2.39
C LEU A 61 2.89 5.14 2.02
N THR A 62 3.34 5.18 0.78
CA THR A 62 4.47 4.35 0.34
C THR A 62 5.82 4.97 0.65
N THR A 63 5.84 6.13 1.27
CA THR A 63 7.04 6.88 1.65
C THR A 63 7.92 7.35 0.48
N VAL A 64 7.40 7.31 -0.75
CA VAL A 64 8.13 7.82 -1.92
C VAL A 64 8.30 9.32 -1.84
N GLY A 65 7.21 10.04 -1.62
CA GLY A 65 7.22 11.46 -1.30
C GLY A 65 8.04 12.33 -2.24
N TYR A 66 7.70 12.35 -3.52
CA TYR A 66 8.43 13.21 -4.47
C TYR A 66 8.36 14.70 -4.12
N GLY A 67 7.32 15.14 -3.40
CA GLY A 67 7.17 16.55 -3.04
C GLY A 67 6.59 17.42 -4.15
N ASP A 68 6.22 16.84 -5.28
CA ASP A 68 5.56 17.56 -6.38
C ASP A 68 4.16 18.04 -5.98
N ILE A 69 3.47 17.28 -5.16
CA ILE A 69 2.20 17.64 -4.54
C ILE A 69 2.37 17.52 -3.03
N HIS A 70 2.01 18.56 -2.30
CA HIS A 70 2.12 18.56 -0.84
C HIS A 70 1.04 19.46 -0.23
N PRO A 71 0.67 19.23 1.04
CA PRO A 71 -0.33 20.07 1.69
C PRO A 71 0.23 21.46 1.93
N VAL A 72 -0.59 22.48 1.67
CA VAL A 72 -0.22 23.88 1.88
C VAL A 72 -1.02 24.51 3.02
N THR A 73 -2.18 23.94 3.37
CA THR A 73 -3.01 24.47 4.46
C THR A 73 -2.52 23.94 5.80
N PRO A 74 -2.69 24.71 6.90
CA PRO A 74 -2.34 24.22 8.24
C PRO A 74 -3.12 22.95 8.61
N ILE A 75 -4.41 22.90 8.28
CA ILE A 75 -5.25 21.74 8.57
C ILE A 75 -4.76 20.52 7.80
N GLY A 76 -4.41 20.71 6.52
CA GLY A 76 -3.86 19.64 5.69
C GLY A 76 -2.56 19.09 6.25
N LYS A 77 -1.69 19.97 6.74
CA LYS A 77 -0.41 19.56 7.33
C LYS A 77 -0.62 18.76 8.61
N ILE A 78 -1.52 19.21 9.49
CA ILE A 78 -1.82 18.49 10.74
C ILE A 78 -2.42 17.13 10.44
N PHE A 79 -3.39 17.07 9.52
CA PHE A 79 -3.97 15.81 9.10
C PHE A 79 -2.91 14.86 8.53
N THR A 80 -2.00 15.39 7.73
CA THR A 80 -0.94 14.60 7.11
C THR A 80 -0.03 13.98 8.15
N MET A 81 0.30 14.71 9.22
CA MET A 81 1.11 14.16 10.31
C MET A 81 0.47 12.92 10.91
N GLY A 82 -0.81 13.00 11.28
CA GLY A 82 -1.54 11.86 11.81
C GLY A 82 -1.74 10.75 10.79
N TYR A 83 -2.05 11.14 9.55
CA TYR A 83 -2.28 10.23 8.46
C TYR A 83 -1.04 9.37 8.16
N VAL A 84 0.13 10.00 8.12
CA VAL A 84 1.40 9.31 7.89
C VAL A 84 1.70 8.33 9.02
N LEU A 85 1.48 8.72 10.27
CA LEU A 85 1.73 7.84 11.41
C LEU A 85 0.84 6.61 11.38
N LEU A 86 -0.45 6.78 11.09
CA LEU A 86 -1.36 5.66 10.92
C LEU A 86 -1.00 4.82 9.69
N GLY A 87 -0.65 5.49 8.61
CA GLY A 87 -0.30 4.84 7.35
C GLY A 87 0.93 3.97 7.47
N ILE A 88 1.94 4.42 8.20
CA ILE A 88 3.15 3.62 8.43
C ILE A 88 2.80 2.31 9.12
N GLY A 89 1.91 2.36 10.12
CA GLY A 89 1.48 1.14 10.82
C GLY A 89 0.79 0.15 9.89
N VAL A 90 -0.16 0.64 9.08
CA VAL A 90 -0.93 -0.21 8.16
C VAL A 90 -0.03 -0.75 7.04
N ILE A 91 0.81 0.09 6.45
CA ILE A 91 1.71 -0.32 5.38
C ILE A 91 2.77 -1.29 5.91
N SER A 92 3.24 -1.10 7.15
CA SER A 92 4.16 -2.06 7.78
C SER A 92 3.51 -3.43 7.95
N ALA A 93 2.24 -3.46 8.35
CA ALA A 93 1.49 -4.71 8.44
C ALA A 93 1.37 -5.38 7.06
N LEU A 94 1.12 -4.58 6.02
CA LEU A 94 1.04 -5.10 4.65
C LEU A 94 2.38 -5.70 4.21
N ILE A 95 3.49 -5.02 4.51
CA ILE A 95 4.84 -5.51 4.18
C ILE A 95 5.15 -6.80 4.91
N VAL A 96 4.81 -6.89 6.21
CA VAL A 96 5.02 -8.13 6.99
C VAL A 96 4.23 -9.28 6.37
N ASN A 97 2.96 -9.05 6.02
CA ASN A 97 2.12 -10.08 5.39
C ASN A 97 2.66 -10.45 4.02
N PHE A 98 3.16 -9.49 3.26
CA PHE A 98 3.78 -9.73 1.96
C PHE A 98 5.01 -10.62 2.11
N ASN A 99 5.88 -10.34 3.08
CA ASN A 99 7.06 -11.16 3.36
C ASN A 99 6.68 -12.58 3.77
N ARG A 100 5.60 -12.71 4.54
CA ARG A 100 5.08 -14.02 4.94
C ARG A 100 4.59 -14.82 3.73
N ALA A 101 3.89 -14.17 2.81
CA ALA A 101 3.42 -14.79 1.58
C ALA A 101 4.59 -15.23 0.69
N LEU A 102 5.64 -14.40 0.61
CA LEU A 102 6.86 -14.77 -0.11
C LEU A 102 7.54 -15.98 0.50
N LYS A 103 7.62 -16.04 1.83
CA LYS A 103 8.20 -17.18 2.53
C LYS A 103 7.42 -18.46 2.24
N GLU A 104 6.11 -18.41 2.29
CA GLU A 104 5.27 -19.57 1.97
C GLU A 104 5.48 -20.02 0.52
N PHE A 105 5.55 -19.07 -0.40
CA PHE A 105 5.81 -19.36 -1.81
C PHE A 105 7.16 -20.07 -1.99
N HIS A 106 8.21 -19.57 -1.36
CA HIS A 106 9.54 -20.16 -1.44
C HIS A 106 9.59 -21.54 -0.78
N LEU A 107 8.94 -21.68 0.39
CA LEU A 107 8.90 -22.95 1.11
C LEU A 107 8.16 -24.02 0.30
N ASN A 108 7.04 -23.66 -0.32
CA ASN A 108 6.28 -24.58 -1.16
C ASN A 108 7.06 -24.98 -2.42
N LYS A 109 7.83 -24.07 -2.97
CA LYS A 109 8.67 -24.34 -4.14
C LYS A 109 9.83 -25.29 -3.79
N ASN A 110 10.38 -25.13 -2.59
CA ASN A 110 11.54 -25.92 -2.14
C ASN A 110 11.16 -27.23 -1.46
N LYS A 111 9.88 -27.46 -1.13
CA LYS A 111 9.43 -28.70 -0.53
C LYS A 111 9.28 -29.77 -1.60
N PRO A 112 10.04 -30.87 -1.52
CA PRO A 112 9.83 -32.00 -2.41
C PRO A 112 8.51 -32.69 -2.05
N ASP A 113 7.75 -33.14 -3.05
CA ASP A 113 6.55 -33.95 -2.91
C ASP A 113 5.42 -33.30 -2.10
N GLY A 114 5.39 -31.99 -2.03
CA GLY A 114 4.29 -31.28 -1.40
C GLY A 114 4.14 -31.48 0.10
N LYS A 115 5.19 -31.90 0.74
CA LYS A 115 5.18 -32.08 2.21
C LYS A 115 5.47 -30.79 2.95
#